data_dd5354e006a7b180e7bb13f1b1718989
#
_entry.id   dd5354e006a7b180e7bb13f1b1718989
#
_cell.length_a   1.000
_cell.length_b   1.000
_cell.length_c   1.000
_cell.angle_alpha   90.00
_cell.angle_beta   90.00
_cell.angle_gamma   90.00
#
_symmetry.space_group_name_H-M   'P 1'
#
loop_
_entity.id
_entity.type
_entity.pdbx_description
1 polymer ?
#
loop_
_entity_poly.entity_id
_entity_poly.type
_entity_poly.pdbx_seq_one_letter_code
_entity_poly.pdbx_strand_id
1 'polypeptide(L)'
;MLYIALNTEYRKEIRMIKKTIKYIYDKKYRYEVKNKLEFYKNMSDEQFLRKWFKIQIGNDLNLSNPVTYQEKMQWLKLYDRRKIYTIMADKIRMKDFVSEKIGDEYVVPIINQWNFPKEIDFSELPNQFVLKCNHNSGTGMYICKNKADLNMQEVIKNLEKGIRENYFSLRREWPYKNIEKKIFAEEYLKNKDGSEIIEYKVLCFEGKAKLVKLILNRFKQNATQDFYTPEWKKTEIYESDIPT
;
A
#
# COMPACT_ATOMS: atom_id res chain seq x y z
N MET A 1 21.17 -26.60 19.04
CA MET A 1 19.73 -26.33 18.86
C MET A 1 19.07 -25.59 20.02
N LEU A 2 19.27 -26.01 21.29
CA LEU A 2 18.63 -25.35 22.47
C LEU A 2 19.00 -23.85 22.60
N TYR A 3 20.25 -23.48 22.38
CA TYR A 3 20.73 -22.09 22.50
C TYR A 3 20.13 -21.12 21.47
N ILE A 4 19.84 -21.61 20.26
CA ILE A 4 19.19 -20.82 19.19
C ILE A 4 17.71 -20.65 19.50
N ALA A 5 17.04 -21.66 20.04
CA ALA A 5 15.63 -21.61 20.44
C ALA A 5 15.39 -20.63 21.60
N LEU A 6 16.22 -20.71 22.65
CA LEU A 6 16.21 -19.77 23.80
C LEU A 6 16.43 -18.33 23.37
N ASN A 7 17.33 -18.08 22.41
CA ASN A 7 17.59 -16.73 21.89
C ASN A 7 16.41 -16.18 21.06
N THR A 8 15.67 -17.07 20.39
CA THR A 8 14.48 -16.71 19.59
C THR A 8 13.29 -16.36 20.50
N GLU A 9 13.09 -17.12 21.57
CA GLU A 9 12.02 -16.90 22.53
C GLU A 9 12.26 -15.61 23.36
N TYR A 10 13.45 -15.41 23.85
CA TYR A 10 13.89 -14.19 24.52
C TYR A 10 13.72 -12.94 23.64
N ARG A 11 14.06 -13.02 22.36
CA ARG A 11 13.83 -11.94 21.39
C ARG A 11 12.34 -11.66 21.16
N LYS A 12 11.47 -12.68 21.17
CA LYS A 12 10.02 -12.51 21.09
C LYS A 12 9.47 -11.81 22.33
N GLU A 13 9.92 -12.19 23.52
CA GLU A 13 9.50 -11.54 24.78
C GLU A 13 9.92 -10.06 24.83
N ILE A 14 11.17 -9.75 24.51
CA ILE A 14 11.64 -8.35 24.44
C ILE A 14 10.79 -7.55 23.44
N ARG A 15 10.46 -8.15 22.28
CA ARG A 15 9.62 -7.52 21.28
C ARG A 15 8.20 -7.26 21.80
N MET A 16 7.63 -8.17 22.57
CA MET A 16 6.32 -8.00 23.19
C MET A 16 6.36 -6.88 24.25
N ILE A 17 7.35 -6.88 25.15
CA ILE A 17 7.54 -5.84 26.16
C ILE A 17 7.66 -4.47 25.50
N LYS A 18 8.51 -4.32 24.47
CA LYS A 18 8.65 -3.06 23.71
C LYS A 18 7.32 -2.60 23.09
N LYS A 19 6.53 -3.51 22.53
CA LYS A 19 5.21 -3.19 21.98
C LYS A 19 4.23 -2.74 23.06
N THR A 20 4.23 -3.38 24.23
CA THR A 20 3.38 -3.03 25.35
C THR A 20 3.72 -1.64 25.89
N ILE A 21 5.01 -1.36 26.11
CA ILE A 21 5.48 -0.03 26.51
C ILE A 21 5.04 1.02 25.48
N LYS A 22 5.28 0.75 24.19
CA LYS A 22 4.85 1.65 23.10
C LYS A 22 3.34 1.87 23.10
N TYR A 23 2.54 0.82 23.33
CA TYR A 23 1.08 0.95 23.42
C TYR A 23 0.63 1.85 24.60
N ILE A 24 1.32 1.80 25.73
CA ILE A 24 0.99 2.61 26.90
C ILE A 24 1.35 4.08 26.67
N TYR A 25 2.54 4.37 26.18
CA TYR A 25 3.09 5.72 26.13
C TYR A 25 2.93 6.44 24.80
N ASP A 26 2.82 5.72 23.67
CA ASP A 26 2.67 6.32 22.35
C ASP A 26 1.20 6.35 21.94
N LYS A 27 0.60 7.53 21.96
CA LYS A 27 -0.80 7.78 21.60
C LYS A 27 -1.08 7.42 20.14
N LYS A 28 -0.14 7.69 19.23
CA LYS A 28 -0.28 7.37 17.80
C LYS A 28 -0.26 5.87 17.58
N TYR A 29 0.70 5.17 18.17
CA TYR A 29 0.80 3.72 18.10
C TYR A 29 -0.44 3.02 18.69
N ARG A 30 -0.91 3.49 19.87
CA ARG A 30 -2.13 2.97 20.49
C ARG A 30 -3.35 3.15 19.59
N TYR A 31 -3.47 4.31 18.93
CA TYR A 31 -4.55 4.55 17.97
C TYR A 31 -4.48 3.56 16.81
N GLU A 32 -3.32 3.36 16.20
CA GLU A 32 -3.14 2.44 15.08
C GLU A 32 -3.48 0.99 15.44
N VAL A 33 -3.08 0.54 16.64
CA VAL A 33 -3.43 -0.81 17.13
C VAL A 33 -4.94 -0.94 17.29
N LYS A 34 -5.60 0.02 17.93
CA LYS A 34 -7.07 0.01 18.10
C LYS A 34 -7.80 0.04 16.76
N ASN A 35 -7.30 0.82 15.81
CA ASN A 35 -7.87 0.93 14.49
C ASN A 35 -7.78 -0.41 13.71
N LYS A 36 -6.63 -1.07 13.75
CA LYS A 36 -6.44 -2.41 13.16
C LYS A 36 -7.34 -3.49 13.79
N LEU A 37 -7.70 -3.31 15.07
CA LEU A 37 -8.66 -4.16 15.78
C LEU A 37 -10.12 -3.73 15.58
N GLU A 38 -10.37 -2.87 14.60
CA GLU A 38 -11.70 -2.36 14.23
C GLU A 38 -12.46 -1.64 15.36
N PHE A 39 -11.75 -1.15 16.39
CA PHE A 39 -12.36 -0.46 17.55
C PHE A 39 -13.19 0.77 17.11
N TYR A 40 -12.83 1.40 16.00
CA TYR A 40 -13.47 2.59 15.46
C TYR A 40 -14.41 2.31 14.27
N LYS A 41 -14.78 1.05 14.02
CA LYS A 41 -15.57 0.66 12.84
C LYS A 41 -16.94 1.33 12.78
N ASN A 42 -17.57 1.56 13.93
CA ASN A 42 -18.92 2.16 14.04
C ASN A 42 -18.90 3.69 14.08
N MET A 43 -17.74 4.34 14.07
CA MET A 43 -17.66 5.79 13.96
C MET A 43 -18.08 6.25 12.56
N SER A 44 -18.77 7.40 12.46
CA SER A 44 -18.96 8.05 11.16
C SER A 44 -17.61 8.41 10.52
N ASP A 45 -17.56 8.54 9.19
CA ASP A 45 -16.32 8.87 8.49
C ASP A 45 -15.74 10.20 9.00
N GLU A 46 -16.57 11.20 9.24
CA GLU A 46 -16.13 12.49 9.76
C GLU A 46 -15.58 12.40 11.19
N GLN A 47 -16.28 11.73 12.10
CA GLN A 47 -15.80 11.53 13.48
C GLN A 47 -14.46 10.80 13.50
N PHE A 48 -14.32 9.76 12.64
CA PHE A 48 -13.07 9.03 12.51
C PHE A 48 -11.94 9.94 12.02
N LEU A 49 -12.15 10.72 10.97
CA LEU A 49 -11.14 11.59 10.37
C LEU A 49 -10.74 12.72 11.32
N ARG A 50 -11.69 13.33 12.04
CA ARG A 50 -11.39 14.34 13.08
C ARG A 50 -10.52 13.76 14.19
N LYS A 51 -10.86 12.56 14.68
CA LYS A 51 -10.07 11.85 15.70
C LYS A 51 -8.68 11.48 15.20
N TRP A 52 -8.58 10.92 13.99
CA TRP A 52 -7.33 10.57 13.36
C TRP A 52 -6.42 11.81 13.21
N PHE A 53 -6.98 12.90 12.68
CA PHE A 53 -6.26 14.15 12.45
C PHE A 53 -5.71 14.74 13.76
N LYS A 54 -6.53 14.79 14.80
CA LYS A 54 -6.11 15.27 16.12
C LYS A 54 -4.95 14.45 16.71
N ILE A 55 -4.97 13.12 16.50
CA ILE A 55 -3.94 12.24 17.03
C ILE A 55 -2.66 12.30 16.20
N GLN A 56 -2.76 12.32 14.87
CA GLN A 56 -1.60 12.25 13.98
C GLN A 56 -0.93 13.60 13.75
N ILE A 57 -1.72 14.65 13.60
CA ILE A 57 -1.25 16.01 13.27
C ILE A 57 -1.10 16.87 14.54
N GLY A 58 -1.94 16.64 15.56
CA GLY A 58 -1.92 17.41 16.82
C GLY A 58 -2.95 18.52 16.89
N ASN A 59 -3.50 18.97 15.76
CA ASN A 59 -4.48 20.05 15.66
C ASN A 59 -5.88 19.52 15.40
N ASP A 60 -6.90 20.37 15.56
CA ASP A 60 -8.26 20.03 15.16
C ASP A 60 -8.40 20.16 13.63
N LEU A 61 -9.19 19.26 13.03
CA LEU A 61 -9.45 19.24 11.59
C LEU A 61 -10.44 20.33 11.21
N ASN A 62 -10.01 21.30 10.40
CA ASN A 62 -10.90 22.32 9.85
C ASN A 62 -11.47 21.84 8.49
N LEU A 63 -12.74 21.46 8.47
CA LEU A 63 -13.43 21.03 7.27
C LEU A 63 -14.22 22.16 6.60
N SER A 64 -14.52 23.24 7.31
CA SER A 64 -15.27 24.39 6.76
C SER A 64 -14.41 25.27 5.87
N ASN A 65 -13.11 25.40 6.20
CA ASN A 65 -12.12 26.13 5.41
C ASN A 65 -10.76 25.39 5.47
N PRO A 66 -10.59 24.30 4.71
CA PRO A 66 -9.34 23.53 4.71
C PRO A 66 -8.22 24.29 3.99
N VAL A 67 -7.18 24.66 4.71
CA VAL A 67 -6.05 25.43 4.19
C VAL A 67 -4.87 24.53 3.88
N THR A 68 -4.50 23.67 4.83
CA THR A 68 -3.34 22.79 4.68
C THR A 68 -3.62 21.62 3.74
N TYR A 69 -2.56 21.06 3.16
CA TYR A 69 -2.65 19.85 2.35
C TYR A 69 -3.34 18.70 3.11
N GLN A 70 -2.99 18.51 4.37
CA GLN A 70 -3.56 17.46 5.20
C GLN A 70 -5.06 17.65 5.44
N GLU A 71 -5.53 18.89 5.67
CA GLU A 71 -6.97 19.20 5.80
C GLU A 71 -7.72 18.97 4.49
N LYS A 72 -7.16 19.45 3.37
CA LYS A 72 -7.74 19.26 2.04
C LYS A 72 -7.88 17.77 1.70
N MET A 73 -6.90 16.95 2.04
CA MET A 73 -6.98 15.48 1.84
C MET A 73 -8.11 14.84 2.67
N GLN A 74 -8.36 15.28 3.90
CA GLN A 74 -9.49 14.75 4.69
C GLN A 74 -10.84 15.25 4.15
N TRP A 75 -10.90 16.50 3.69
CA TRP A 75 -12.07 17.05 3.04
C TRP A 75 -12.45 16.24 1.78
N LEU A 76 -11.47 15.94 0.91
CA LEU A 76 -11.68 15.11 -0.29
C LEU A 76 -12.24 13.73 0.04
N LYS A 77 -11.75 13.07 1.09
CA LYS A 77 -12.25 11.76 1.53
C LYS A 77 -13.73 11.78 1.92
N LEU A 78 -14.25 12.91 2.40
CA LEU A 78 -15.65 13.07 2.81
C LEU A 78 -16.56 13.50 1.66
N TYR A 79 -16.09 14.42 0.84
CA TYR A 79 -16.96 15.17 -0.06
C TYR A 79 -16.71 14.92 -1.55
N ASP A 80 -15.51 14.55 -1.97
CA ASP A 80 -15.21 14.23 -3.37
C ASP A 80 -15.28 12.71 -3.62
N ARG A 81 -16.49 12.24 -3.99
CA ARG A 81 -16.81 10.79 -4.10
C ARG A 81 -17.19 10.39 -5.53
N ARG A 82 -16.39 10.75 -6.50
CA ARG A 82 -16.64 10.40 -7.91
C ARG A 82 -16.36 8.91 -8.16
N LYS A 83 -17.25 8.23 -8.90
CA LYS A 83 -17.16 6.79 -9.20
C LYS A 83 -15.84 6.39 -9.86
N ILE A 84 -15.26 7.28 -10.68
CA ILE A 84 -13.98 7.05 -11.34
C ILE A 84 -12.83 6.76 -10.35
N TYR A 85 -12.89 7.32 -9.14
CA TYR A 85 -11.85 7.07 -8.13
C TYR A 85 -11.83 5.61 -7.65
N THR A 86 -12.98 4.93 -7.62
CA THR A 86 -13.05 3.51 -7.30
C THR A 86 -12.39 2.68 -8.40
N ILE A 87 -12.56 3.06 -9.68
CA ILE A 87 -11.88 2.42 -10.82
C ILE A 87 -10.37 2.60 -10.69
N MET A 88 -9.91 3.82 -10.40
CA MET A 88 -8.49 4.13 -10.27
C MET A 88 -7.81 3.50 -9.03
N ALA A 89 -8.57 3.23 -7.97
CA ALA A 89 -8.06 2.57 -6.77
C ALA A 89 -8.04 1.03 -6.89
N ASP A 90 -8.88 0.46 -7.75
CA ASP A 90 -8.90 -0.95 -8.07
C ASP A 90 -7.76 -1.29 -9.05
N LYS A 91 -6.77 -2.07 -8.59
CA LYS A 91 -5.58 -2.37 -9.40
C LYS A 91 -5.87 -3.14 -10.70
N ILE A 92 -6.99 -3.86 -10.78
CA ILE A 92 -7.42 -4.55 -12.00
C ILE A 92 -8.08 -3.54 -12.95
N ARG A 93 -9.14 -2.86 -12.48
CA ARG A 93 -9.90 -1.91 -13.31
C ARG A 93 -9.08 -0.69 -13.75
N MET A 94 -8.12 -0.28 -12.92
CA MET A 94 -7.19 0.80 -13.29
C MET A 94 -6.34 0.41 -14.50
N LYS A 95 -5.93 -0.87 -14.61
CA LYS A 95 -5.19 -1.35 -15.78
C LYS A 95 -6.03 -1.25 -17.05
N ASP A 96 -7.28 -1.70 -17.01
CA ASP A 96 -8.22 -1.59 -18.13
C ASP A 96 -8.40 -0.12 -18.53
N PHE A 97 -8.60 0.77 -17.55
CA PHE A 97 -8.75 2.20 -17.80
C PHE A 97 -7.50 2.84 -18.45
N VAL A 98 -6.30 2.47 -18.00
CA VAL A 98 -5.05 2.97 -18.59
C VAL A 98 -4.86 2.45 -19.99
N SER A 99 -5.10 1.15 -20.20
CA SER A 99 -5.05 0.47 -21.51
C SER A 99 -5.94 1.16 -22.54
N GLU A 100 -7.19 1.45 -22.19
CA GLU A 100 -8.14 2.18 -23.05
C GLU A 100 -7.68 3.61 -23.39
N LYS A 101 -6.89 4.26 -22.53
CA LYS A 101 -6.48 5.66 -22.72
C LYS A 101 -5.19 5.83 -23.49
N ILE A 102 -4.21 4.98 -23.25
CA ILE A 102 -2.85 5.18 -23.77
C ILE A 102 -2.21 3.92 -24.38
N GLY A 103 -2.86 2.75 -24.29
CA GLY A 103 -2.41 1.50 -24.89
C GLY A 103 -2.00 0.43 -23.87
N ASP A 104 -2.06 -0.83 -24.30
CA ASP A 104 -1.73 -2.01 -23.48
C ASP A 104 -0.25 -2.08 -23.12
N GLU A 105 0.60 -1.53 -23.96
CA GLU A 105 2.05 -1.52 -23.78
C GLU A 105 2.51 -0.73 -22.53
N TYR A 106 1.65 0.12 -21.97
CA TYR A 106 1.92 0.87 -20.73
C TYR A 106 1.43 0.16 -19.47
N VAL A 107 0.84 -1.02 -19.62
CA VAL A 107 0.24 -1.77 -18.52
C VAL A 107 0.94 -3.11 -18.32
N VAL A 108 1.29 -3.44 -17.10
CA VAL A 108 1.81 -4.78 -16.78
C VAL A 108 0.69 -5.80 -16.98
N PRO A 109 0.86 -6.82 -17.85
CA PRO A 109 -0.17 -7.80 -18.15
C PRO A 109 -0.65 -8.57 -16.91
N ILE A 110 -1.96 -8.79 -16.82
CA ILE A 110 -2.54 -9.72 -15.86
C ILE A 110 -2.49 -11.12 -16.45
N ILE A 111 -1.93 -12.06 -15.71
CA ILE A 111 -1.84 -13.48 -16.10
C ILE A 111 -3.17 -14.18 -15.83
N ASN A 112 -3.70 -13.99 -14.61
CA ASN A 112 -4.99 -14.57 -14.19
C ASN A 112 -5.54 -13.84 -12.97
N GLN A 113 -6.85 -14.07 -12.64
CA GLN A 113 -7.50 -13.49 -11.48
C GLN A 113 -8.47 -14.46 -10.82
N TRP A 114 -8.66 -14.33 -9.49
CA TRP A 114 -9.47 -15.23 -8.65
C TRP A 114 -10.23 -14.47 -7.58
N ASN A 115 -11.34 -15.03 -7.11
CA ASN A 115 -12.07 -14.50 -5.98
C ASN A 115 -11.50 -15.00 -4.63
N PHE A 116 -10.97 -16.22 -4.60
CA PHE A 116 -10.42 -16.84 -3.40
C PHE A 116 -9.03 -17.42 -3.63
N PRO A 117 -8.12 -17.33 -2.63
CA PRO A 117 -6.75 -17.86 -2.75
C PRO A 117 -6.68 -19.36 -3.10
N LYS A 118 -7.65 -20.15 -2.66
CA LYS A 118 -7.72 -21.61 -2.92
C LYS A 118 -8.01 -21.97 -4.38
N GLU A 119 -8.45 -21.01 -5.18
CA GLU A 119 -8.74 -21.20 -6.60
C GLU A 119 -7.47 -21.12 -7.48
N ILE A 120 -6.35 -20.70 -6.87
CA ILE A 120 -5.09 -20.50 -7.60
C ILE A 120 -4.48 -21.86 -7.93
N ASP A 121 -4.44 -22.20 -9.22
CA ASP A 121 -3.59 -23.26 -9.71
C ASP A 121 -2.19 -22.74 -10.01
N PHE A 122 -1.26 -23.01 -9.10
CA PHE A 122 0.13 -22.59 -9.25
C PHE A 122 0.84 -23.30 -10.41
N SER A 123 0.34 -24.42 -10.91
CA SER A 123 0.94 -25.12 -12.06
C SER A 123 0.83 -24.30 -13.33
N GLU A 124 -0.27 -23.55 -13.51
CA GLU A 124 -0.54 -22.69 -14.67
C GLU A 124 0.25 -21.38 -14.66
N LEU A 125 0.82 -20.99 -13.51
CA LEU A 125 1.59 -19.75 -13.40
C LEU A 125 3.02 -19.92 -13.95
N PRO A 126 3.62 -18.90 -14.56
CA PRO A 126 5.00 -18.93 -15.04
C PRO A 126 5.99 -19.08 -13.86
N ASN A 127 7.29 -19.22 -14.18
CA ASN A 127 8.32 -19.34 -13.14
C ASN A 127 8.47 -18.07 -12.28
N GLN A 128 8.17 -16.90 -12.87
CA GLN A 128 8.25 -15.59 -12.20
C GLN A 128 6.92 -14.86 -12.35
N PHE A 129 6.34 -14.40 -11.25
CA PHE A 129 5.07 -13.67 -11.23
C PHE A 129 4.93 -12.85 -9.94
N VAL A 130 3.92 -11.98 -9.91
CA VAL A 130 3.54 -11.24 -8.70
C VAL A 130 2.05 -11.46 -8.41
N LEU A 131 1.72 -11.94 -7.21
CA LEU A 131 0.35 -12.03 -6.73
C LEU A 131 0.01 -10.79 -5.88
N LYS A 132 -1.18 -10.25 -6.08
CA LYS A 132 -1.68 -9.07 -5.35
C LYS A 132 -3.18 -9.16 -5.08
N CYS A 133 -3.63 -8.52 -4.00
CA CYS A 133 -5.03 -8.13 -3.85
C CYS A 133 -5.27 -6.79 -4.55
N ASN A 134 -6.41 -6.65 -5.27
CA ASN A 134 -6.70 -5.44 -6.05
C ASN A 134 -7.06 -4.21 -5.20
N HIS A 135 -7.60 -4.41 -3.99
CA HIS A 135 -8.31 -3.41 -3.17
C HIS A 135 -7.53 -2.84 -1.97
N ASN A 136 -6.26 -3.21 -1.79
CA ASN A 136 -5.46 -2.79 -0.63
C ASN A 136 -4.02 -2.39 -1.01
N SER A 137 -3.17 -2.10 -0.03
CA SER A 137 -1.76 -1.78 -0.25
C SER A 137 -0.86 -2.59 0.69
N GLY A 138 -0.02 -3.43 0.13
CA GLY A 138 1.03 -4.19 0.83
C GLY A 138 0.61 -5.53 1.43
N THR A 139 -0.58 -5.67 2.01
CA THR A 139 -1.07 -6.93 2.55
C THR A 139 -1.55 -7.83 1.40
N GLY A 140 -1.22 -9.14 1.47
CA GLY A 140 -1.62 -10.08 0.42
C GLY A 140 -0.88 -9.88 -0.90
N MET A 141 0.38 -9.44 -0.84
CA MET A 141 1.29 -9.37 -1.98
C MET A 141 2.38 -10.44 -1.85
N TYR A 142 2.68 -11.11 -2.95
CA TYR A 142 3.78 -12.07 -3.03
C TYR A 142 4.52 -11.92 -4.36
N ILE A 143 5.84 -11.81 -4.28
CA ILE A 143 6.72 -11.74 -5.44
C ILE A 143 7.41 -13.09 -5.59
N CYS A 144 7.06 -13.84 -6.63
CA CYS A 144 7.70 -15.09 -6.99
C CYS A 144 8.85 -14.83 -7.98
N LYS A 145 10.08 -15.01 -7.54
CA LYS A 145 11.27 -14.91 -8.40
C LYS A 145 11.70 -16.26 -8.96
N ASN A 146 11.31 -17.35 -8.31
CA ASN A 146 11.56 -18.72 -8.75
C ASN A 146 10.48 -19.62 -8.14
N LYS A 147 9.71 -20.29 -8.99
CA LYS A 147 8.61 -21.17 -8.58
C LYS A 147 9.07 -22.39 -7.78
N ALA A 148 10.32 -22.84 -7.98
CA ALA A 148 10.87 -23.95 -7.19
C ALA A 148 11.01 -23.62 -5.69
N ASP A 149 11.12 -22.34 -5.32
CA ASP A 149 11.25 -21.88 -3.94
C ASP A 149 9.90 -21.52 -3.31
N LEU A 150 8.79 -21.81 -4.00
CA LEU A 150 7.45 -21.38 -3.59
C LEU A 150 6.92 -22.21 -2.41
N ASN A 151 6.65 -21.55 -1.29
CA ASN A 151 5.84 -22.11 -0.20
C ASN A 151 4.36 -21.76 -0.41
N MET A 152 3.63 -22.64 -1.11
CA MET A 152 2.22 -22.42 -1.45
C MET A 152 1.34 -22.14 -0.23
N GLN A 153 1.55 -22.86 0.88
CA GLN A 153 0.74 -22.70 2.10
C GLN A 153 0.91 -21.30 2.71
N GLU A 154 2.14 -20.81 2.75
CA GLU A 154 2.45 -19.46 3.26
C GLU A 154 1.88 -18.39 2.36
N VAL A 155 1.99 -18.55 1.03
CA VAL A 155 1.42 -17.63 0.04
C VAL A 155 -0.11 -17.56 0.19
N ILE A 156 -0.80 -18.70 0.22
CA ILE A 156 -2.26 -18.78 0.42
C ILE A 156 -2.66 -18.06 1.72
N LYS A 157 -1.99 -18.34 2.82
CA LYS A 157 -2.27 -17.70 4.13
C LYS A 157 -2.09 -16.17 4.08
N ASN A 158 -1.06 -15.69 3.37
CA ASN A 158 -0.84 -14.26 3.18
C ASN A 158 -1.95 -13.62 2.32
N LEU A 159 -2.34 -14.27 1.23
CA LEU A 159 -3.43 -13.82 0.37
C LEU A 159 -4.79 -13.83 1.09
N GLU A 160 -5.07 -14.86 1.91
CA GLU A 160 -6.28 -14.89 2.75
C GLU A 160 -6.35 -13.72 3.72
N LYS A 161 -5.22 -13.33 4.29
CA LYS A 161 -5.14 -12.13 5.14
C LYS A 161 -5.43 -10.87 4.32
N GLY A 162 -4.87 -10.77 3.11
CA GLY A 162 -5.05 -9.64 2.22
C GLY A 162 -6.49 -9.48 1.76
N ILE A 163 -7.14 -10.57 1.32
CA ILE A 163 -8.52 -10.51 0.79
C ILE A 163 -9.55 -10.18 1.88
N ARG A 164 -9.28 -10.56 3.13
CA ARG A 164 -10.15 -10.22 4.29
C ARG A 164 -10.02 -8.76 4.71
N GLU A 165 -8.93 -8.08 4.36
CA GLU A 165 -8.67 -6.72 4.80
C GLU A 165 -9.77 -5.75 4.34
N ASN A 166 -10.29 -4.95 5.27
CA ASN A 166 -11.13 -3.80 4.94
C ASN A 166 -10.27 -2.55 4.90
N TYR A 167 -9.66 -2.30 3.73
CA TYR A 167 -8.70 -1.20 3.56
C TYR A 167 -9.35 0.18 3.79
N PHE A 168 -10.62 0.35 3.37
CA PHE A 168 -11.38 1.58 3.64
C PHE A 168 -11.43 1.91 5.13
N SER A 169 -11.63 0.92 6.01
CA SER A 169 -11.76 1.15 7.45
C SER A 169 -10.51 1.75 8.09
N LEU A 170 -9.32 1.53 7.49
CA LEU A 170 -8.05 1.97 8.05
C LEU A 170 -7.84 3.49 7.96
N ARG A 171 -8.29 4.12 6.89
CA ARG A 171 -8.04 5.55 6.61
C ARG A 171 -9.24 6.31 6.08
N ARG A 172 -10.40 5.66 5.98
CA ARG A 172 -11.62 6.22 5.38
C ARG A 172 -11.39 6.77 3.96
N GLU A 173 -10.54 6.09 3.20
CA GLU A 173 -10.32 6.42 1.79
C GLU A 173 -11.47 5.87 0.96
N TRP A 174 -12.45 6.71 0.67
CA TRP A 174 -13.70 6.32 0.01
C TRP A 174 -13.51 5.50 -1.28
N PRO A 175 -12.51 5.74 -2.15
CA PRO A 175 -12.32 4.96 -3.37
C PRO A 175 -12.24 3.44 -3.14
N TYR A 176 -11.71 3.00 -2.00
CA TYR A 176 -11.57 1.58 -1.67
C TYR A 176 -12.82 0.92 -1.09
N LYS A 177 -13.87 1.72 -0.77
CA LYS A 177 -15.05 1.21 -0.03
C LYS A 177 -15.82 0.15 -0.79
N ASN A 178 -15.96 0.33 -2.11
CA ASN A 178 -16.83 -0.47 -2.97
C ASN A 178 -16.06 -1.26 -4.04
N ILE A 179 -14.78 -1.51 -3.85
CA ILE A 179 -14.00 -2.38 -4.74
C ILE A 179 -14.43 -3.82 -4.49
N GLU A 180 -14.84 -4.53 -5.54
CA GLU A 180 -15.00 -5.97 -5.52
C GLU A 180 -13.63 -6.63 -5.32
N LYS A 181 -13.49 -7.36 -4.23
CA LYS A 181 -12.19 -7.90 -3.81
C LYS A 181 -11.80 -9.08 -4.67
N LYS A 182 -10.63 -9.00 -5.29
CA LYS A 182 -10.03 -10.07 -6.10
C LYS A 182 -8.54 -10.21 -5.82
N ILE A 183 -8.03 -11.37 -6.14
CA ILE A 183 -6.60 -11.66 -6.24
C ILE A 183 -6.27 -11.74 -7.72
N PHE A 184 -5.12 -11.24 -8.11
CA PHE A 184 -4.64 -11.38 -9.48
C PHE A 184 -3.14 -11.69 -9.49
N ALA A 185 -2.72 -12.40 -10.52
CA ALA A 185 -1.33 -12.56 -10.90
C ALA A 185 -0.99 -11.62 -12.04
N GLU A 186 0.14 -10.96 -11.96
CA GLU A 186 0.69 -10.16 -13.06
C GLU A 186 2.14 -10.58 -13.35
N GLU A 187 2.62 -10.20 -14.50
CA GLU A 187 3.99 -10.48 -14.92
C GLU A 187 5.00 -9.86 -13.94
N TYR A 188 6.07 -10.61 -13.66
CA TYR A 188 7.20 -10.11 -12.90
C TYR A 188 8.06 -9.21 -13.79
N LEU A 189 8.09 -7.92 -13.47
CA LEU A 189 8.91 -6.95 -14.18
C LEU A 189 10.39 -7.10 -13.81
N LYS A 190 11.25 -7.06 -14.81
CA LYS A 190 12.71 -7.00 -14.68
C LYS A 190 13.31 -6.24 -15.84
N ASN A 191 14.42 -5.57 -15.62
CA ASN A 191 15.20 -4.98 -16.70
C ASN A 191 15.89 -6.09 -17.52
N LYS A 192 16.05 -5.86 -18.82
CA LYS A 192 16.68 -6.83 -19.74
C LYS A 192 18.12 -7.14 -19.37
N ASP A 193 18.83 -6.18 -18.78
CA ASP A 193 20.22 -6.28 -18.32
C ASP A 193 20.35 -6.85 -16.90
N GLY A 194 19.23 -7.23 -16.26
CA GLY A 194 19.20 -7.75 -14.88
C GLY A 194 19.36 -6.69 -13.79
N SER A 195 19.46 -5.42 -14.13
CA SER A 195 19.50 -4.33 -13.16
C SER A 195 18.16 -4.19 -12.40
N GLU A 196 18.21 -3.51 -11.27
CA GLU A 196 17.02 -3.24 -10.46
C GLU A 196 16.06 -2.29 -11.19
N ILE A 197 14.75 -2.52 -11.00
CA ILE A 197 13.73 -1.62 -11.52
C ILE A 197 13.76 -0.31 -10.73
N ILE A 198 13.77 0.79 -11.46
CA ILE A 198 13.60 2.13 -10.93
C ILE A 198 12.10 2.43 -10.86
N GLU A 199 11.62 2.87 -9.70
CA GLU A 199 10.23 3.28 -9.55
C GLU A 199 10.11 4.80 -9.71
N TYR A 200 9.22 5.22 -10.61
CA TYR A 200 8.87 6.61 -10.82
C TYR A 200 7.46 6.87 -10.28
N LYS A 201 7.30 7.91 -9.45
CA LYS A 201 5.98 8.42 -9.04
C LYS A 201 5.83 9.84 -9.53
N VAL A 202 4.93 10.04 -10.48
CA VAL A 202 4.64 11.36 -11.02
C VAL A 202 3.52 11.99 -10.18
N LEU A 203 3.81 13.11 -9.52
CA LEU A 203 2.84 13.89 -8.76
C LEU A 203 2.21 14.93 -9.68
N CYS A 204 0.90 14.78 -9.89
CA CYS A 204 0.13 15.65 -10.76
C CYS A 204 -0.81 16.55 -9.94
N PHE A 205 -0.88 17.82 -10.31
CA PHE A 205 -1.79 18.81 -9.75
C PHE A 205 -2.51 19.50 -10.89
N GLU A 206 -3.84 19.57 -10.83
CA GLU A 206 -4.67 20.18 -11.89
C GLU A 206 -4.37 19.62 -13.29
N GLY A 207 -4.17 18.29 -13.38
CA GLY A 207 -3.88 17.60 -14.65
C GLY A 207 -2.45 17.79 -15.19
N LYS A 208 -1.56 18.45 -14.44
CA LYS A 208 -0.18 18.70 -14.86
C LYS A 208 0.81 17.99 -13.94
N ALA A 209 1.79 17.31 -14.52
CA ALA A 209 2.93 16.79 -13.79
C ALA A 209 3.72 17.96 -13.18
N LYS A 210 4.01 17.89 -11.88
CA LYS A 210 4.73 18.93 -11.14
C LYS A 210 6.02 18.43 -10.49
N LEU A 211 6.02 17.17 -10.07
CA LEU A 211 7.18 16.53 -9.48
C LEU A 211 7.24 15.07 -9.92
N VAL A 212 8.46 14.57 -10.07
CA VAL A 212 8.75 13.15 -10.28
C VAL A 212 9.57 12.67 -9.10
N LYS A 213 9.02 11.74 -8.34
CA LYS A 213 9.75 11.04 -7.29
C LYS A 213 10.38 9.79 -7.88
N LEU A 214 11.68 9.70 -7.77
CA LEU A 214 12.47 8.56 -8.21
C LEU A 214 12.87 7.72 -6.98
N ILE A 215 12.60 6.42 -7.02
CA ILE A 215 12.94 5.50 -5.92
C ILE A 215 13.87 4.42 -6.45
N LEU A 216 15.05 4.34 -5.86
CA LEU A 216 16.05 3.31 -6.15
C LEU A 216 16.08 2.27 -5.03
N ASN A 217 16.39 1.03 -5.36
CA ASN A 217 16.57 -0.07 -4.41
C ASN A 217 15.40 -0.24 -3.40
N ARG A 218 14.17 0.02 -3.80
CA ARG A 218 12.97 0.11 -2.94
C ARG A 218 12.84 -0.99 -1.89
N PHE A 219 13.26 -2.21 -2.18
CA PHE A 219 13.12 -3.35 -1.29
C PHE A 219 14.42 -3.74 -0.56
N LYS A 220 15.44 -2.89 -0.65
CA LYS A 220 16.74 -3.08 0.01
C LYS A 220 16.94 -2.12 1.17
N GLN A 221 17.90 -2.40 2.03
CA GLN A 221 18.26 -1.52 3.16
C GLN A 221 18.83 -0.17 2.73
N ASN A 222 19.39 -0.10 1.52
CA ASN A 222 19.95 1.11 0.91
C ASN A 222 18.96 1.76 -0.08
N ALA A 223 17.66 1.68 0.19
CA ALA A 223 16.68 2.41 -0.59
C ALA A 223 16.93 3.92 -0.50
N THR A 224 16.94 4.60 -1.64
CA THR A 224 17.06 6.06 -1.72
C THR A 224 15.92 6.64 -2.55
N GLN A 225 15.62 7.91 -2.33
CA GLN A 225 14.61 8.62 -3.10
C GLN A 225 15.00 10.07 -3.33
N ASP A 226 14.74 10.54 -4.52
CA ASP A 226 14.95 11.93 -4.94
C ASP A 226 13.71 12.49 -5.60
N PHE A 227 13.58 13.80 -5.57
CA PHE A 227 12.51 14.52 -6.26
C PHE A 227 13.07 15.41 -7.36
N TYR A 228 12.45 15.35 -8.53
CA TYR A 228 12.82 16.09 -9.73
C TYR A 228 11.65 16.92 -10.26
N THR A 229 11.96 18.01 -10.94
CA THR A 229 10.95 18.69 -11.78
C THR A 229 10.64 17.82 -13.02
N PRO A 230 9.56 18.11 -13.78
CA PRO A 230 9.30 17.44 -15.05
C PRO A 230 10.44 17.55 -16.07
N GLU A 231 11.27 18.58 -15.96
CA GLU A 231 12.46 18.83 -16.79
C GLU A 231 13.73 18.14 -16.24
N TRP A 232 13.56 17.19 -15.28
CA TRP A 232 14.64 16.42 -14.67
C TRP A 232 15.68 17.23 -13.89
N LYS A 233 15.28 18.38 -13.34
CA LYS A 233 16.12 19.12 -12.40
C LYS A 233 15.86 18.61 -10.99
N LYS A 234 16.92 18.18 -10.28
CA LYS A 234 16.81 17.75 -8.88
C LYS A 234 16.33 18.93 -8.02
N THR A 235 15.39 18.65 -7.11
CA THR A 235 14.84 19.62 -6.16
C THR A 235 15.48 19.46 -4.79
N GLU A 236 15.23 20.41 -3.89
CA GLU A 236 15.62 20.34 -2.48
C GLU A 236 14.54 19.62 -1.62
N ILE A 237 13.47 19.11 -2.25
CA ILE A 237 12.40 18.40 -1.57
C ILE A 237 12.90 17.02 -1.14
N TYR A 238 12.65 16.64 0.10
CA TYR A 238 12.98 15.32 0.64
C TYR A 238 11.88 14.81 1.57
N GLU A 239 11.85 13.50 1.79
CA GLU A 239 11.05 12.84 2.84
C GLU A 239 11.97 12.42 3.98
N SER A 240 11.66 12.81 5.21
CA SER A 240 12.51 12.61 6.39
C SER A 240 12.83 11.15 6.72
N ASP A 241 12.02 10.22 6.24
CA ASP A 241 12.09 8.81 6.62
C ASP A 241 12.92 7.94 5.67
N ILE A 242 13.36 8.48 4.53
CA ILE A 242 14.14 7.75 3.51
C ILE A 242 15.29 8.64 3.03
N PRO A 243 16.54 8.14 3.00
CA PRO A 243 17.69 8.87 2.49
C PRO A 243 17.54 9.32 1.03
N THR A 244 18.14 10.45 0.70
CA THR A 244 18.27 10.96 -0.67
C THR A 244 19.56 10.48 -1.32
#